data_47f109e09fc063f96f37d06ad8db28b8
#
_entry.id   47f109e09fc063f96f37d06ad8db28b8
#
_cell.length_a   1.000
_cell.length_b   1.000
_cell.length_c   1.000
_cell.angle_alpha   90.00
_cell.angle_beta   90.00
_cell.angle_gamma   90.00
#
_symmetry.space_group_name_H-M   'P 1'
#
loop_
_entity.id
_entity.type
_entity.pdbx_description
1 polymer ?
#
loop_
_entity_poly.entity_id
_entity_poly.type
_entity_poly.pdbx_seq_one_letter_code
_entity_poly.pdbx_strand_id
1 'polypeptide(L)'
;MQITFLGTSTSQGVPVIGCECDSCLSHDPKDNRLRSSVLISEKGYNILIDVGPDFRQQMLINKVKKLDAILLTHEHNDHIIGMDDIRPFNF
;
A
#
# COMPACT_ATOMS: atom_id res chain seq x y z
N MET A 1 0.55 -18.38 -8.04
CA MET A 1 0.01 -17.14 -7.43
C MET A 1 1.04 -16.56 -6.49
N GLN A 2 1.24 -15.26 -6.56
CA GLN A 2 2.15 -14.55 -5.67
C GLN A 2 1.36 -13.49 -4.89
N ILE A 3 1.61 -13.40 -3.59
CA ILE A 3 0.99 -12.38 -2.73
C ILE A 3 2.10 -11.48 -2.21
N THR A 4 1.98 -10.18 -2.47
CA THR A 4 2.94 -9.18 -2.03
C THR A 4 2.27 -8.25 -1.03
N PHE A 5 2.80 -8.17 0.18
CA PHE A 5 2.35 -7.22 1.19
C PHE A 5 2.99 -5.87 0.90
N LEU A 6 2.20 -4.92 0.43
CA LEU A 6 2.68 -3.58 0.08
C LEU A 6 2.77 -2.67 1.29
N GLY A 7 1.96 -2.93 2.29
CA GLY A 7 1.97 -2.25 3.56
C GLY A 7 1.26 -3.08 4.62
N THR A 8 1.71 -2.97 5.86
CA THR A 8 1.26 -3.81 6.97
C THR A 8 0.87 -3.00 8.21
N SER A 9 0.86 -1.68 8.12
CA SER A 9 0.46 -0.84 9.25
C SER A 9 -1.03 -0.52 9.25
N THR A 10 -1.47 0.12 10.33
CA THR A 10 -2.80 0.71 10.41
C THR A 10 -2.85 2.03 9.62
N SER A 11 -3.96 2.75 9.75
CA SER A 11 -4.21 3.99 9.01
C SER A 11 -3.16 5.09 9.19
N GLN A 12 -2.37 5.03 10.24
CA GLN A 12 -1.36 6.07 10.54
C GLN A 12 0.04 5.74 10.03
N GLY A 13 0.28 4.51 9.62
CA GLY A 13 1.62 4.07 9.23
C GLY A 13 2.55 3.91 10.43
N VAL A 14 3.80 3.50 10.18
CA VAL A 14 4.87 3.48 11.18
C VAL A 14 6.12 4.04 10.51
N PRO A 15 6.81 5.03 11.06
CA PRO A 15 6.52 5.71 12.34
C PRO A 15 5.27 6.59 12.28
N VAL A 16 4.62 6.72 13.42
CA VAL A 16 3.47 7.63 13.57
C VAL A 16 4.00 9.04 13.87
N ILE A 17 3.41 10.03 13.23
CA ILE A 17 3.82 11.44 13.43
C ILE A 17 3.75 11.81 14.90
N GLY A 18 4.89 12.29 15.43
CA GLY A 18 4.99 12.73 16.82
C GLY A 18 5.15 11.61 17.84
N CYS A 19 5.13 10.36 17.43
CA CYS A 19 5.34 9.22 18.33
C CYS A 19 6.82 9.02 18.65
N GLU A 20 7.16 8.88 19.92
CA GLU A 20 8.53 8.69 20.38
C GLU A 20 8.76 7.29 20.99
N CYS A 21 7.89 6.30 20.68
CA CYS A 21 8.11 4.94 21.13
C CYS A 21 9.29 4.29 20.41
N ASP A 22 9.76 3.16 20.92
CA ASP A 22 10.96 2.49 20.40
C ASP A 22 10.82 2.16 18.90
N SER A 23 9.67 1.66 18.49
CA SER A 23 9.45 1.32 17.08
C SER A 23 9.44 2.56 16.18
N CYS A 24 8.83 3.65 16.61
CA CYS A 24 8.74 4.88 15.81
C CYS A 24 10.07 5.62 15.73
N LEU A 25 10.93 5.48 16.72
CA LEU A 25 12.27 6.07 16.72
C LEU A 25 13.34 5.15 16.14
N SER A 26 12.98 3.91 15.82
CA SER A 26 13.91 2.90 15.32
C SER A 26 14.51 3.29 13.97
N HIS A 27 15.77 2.93 13.76
CA HIS A 27 16.44 3.04 12.47
C HIS A 27 16.36 1.75 11.63
N ASP A 28 15.73 0.69 12.16
CA ASP A 28 15.55 -0.56 11.44
C ASP A 28 14.47 -0.38 10.35
N PRO A 29 14.77 -0.65 9.07
CA PRO A 29 13.78 -0.53 7.99
C PRO A 29 12.53 -1.38 8.21
N LYS A 30 12.63 -2.47 8.98
CA LYS A 30 11.48 -3.32 9.29
C LYS A 30 10.45 -2.63 10.19
N ASP A 31 10.85 -1.59 10.89
CA ASP A 31 9.95 -0.78 11.71
C ASP A 31 9.32 0.37 10.94
N ASN A 32 9.65 0.51 9.65
CA ASN A 32 8.96 1.46 8.77
C ASN A 32 7.90 0.70 7.98
N ARG A 33 6.64 1.03 8.21
CA ARG A 33 5.51 0.31 7.62
C ARG A 33 4.53 1.27 6.96
N LEU A 34 4.25 1.04 5.69
CA LEU A 34 3.21 1.75 4.96
C LEU A 34 1.83 1.20 5.34
N ARG A 35 0.77 1.94 5.00
CA ARG A 35 -0.60 1.55 5.29
C ARG A 35 -0.97 0.28 4.54
N SER A 36 -1.93 -0.46 5.09
CA SER A 36 -2.30 -1.79 4.61
C SER A 36 -2.70 -1.82 3.14
N SER A 37 -2.05 -2.68 2.38
CA SER A 37 -2.42 -3.00 1.01
C SER A 37 -1.73 -4.30 0.59
N VAL A 38 -2.36 -5.04 -0.32
CA VAL A 38 -1.85 -6.33 -0.80
C VAL A 38 -2.00 -6.39 -2.31
N LEU A 39 -0.97 -6.89 -2.98
CA LEU A 39 -1.01 -7.16 -4.42
C LEU A 39 -1.02 -8.67 -4.63
N ILE A 40 -2.00 -9.15 -5.41
CA ILE A 40 -2.11 -10.55 -5.81
C ILE A 40 -1.75 -10.64 -7.29
N SER A 41 -0.75 -11.46 -7.62
CA SER A 41 -0.30 -11.68 -8.99
C SER A 41 -0.51 -13.12 -9.38
N GLU A 42 -1.18 -13.35 -10.52
CA GLU A 42 -1.47 -14.69 -11.05
C GLU A 42 -1.49 -14.65 -12.57
N LYS A 43 -0.66 -15.46 -13.21
CA LYS A 43 -0.67 -15.63 -14.68
C LYS A 43 -0.66 -14.31 -15.46
N GLY A 44 0.12 -13.34 -15.01
CA GLY A 44 0.20 -12.02 -15.65
C GLY A 44 -0.89 -11.03 -15.25
N TYR A 45 -1.82 -11.42 -14.39
CA TYR A 45 -2.84 -10.53 -13.85
C TYR A 45 -2.43 -10.01 -12.47
N ASN A 46 -2.69 -8.74 -12.22
CA ASN A 46 -2.43 -8.08 -10.93
C ASN A 46 -3.73 -7.54 -10.37
N ILE A 47 -4.05 -7.96 -9.15
CA ILE A 47 -5.22 -7.48 -8.40
C ILE A 47 -4.72 -6.78 -7.15
N LEU A 48 -5.08 -5.50 -6.99
CA LEU A 48 -4.72 -4.72 -5.82
C LEU A 48 -5.87 -4.73 -4.82
N ILE A 49 -5.56 -4.93 -3.56
CA ILE A 49 -6.52 -4.81 -2.47
C ILE A 49 -6.20 -3.55 -1.68
N ASP A 50 -7.13 -2.61 -1.71
CA ASP A 50 -7.07 -1.28 -1.10
C ASP A 50 -6.06 -0.32 -1.73
N VAL A 51 -6.51 0.93 -1.90
CA VAL A 51 -5.77 2.01 -2.53
C VAL A 51 -5.70 3.17 -1.53
N GLY A 52 -4.74 3.09 -0.62
CA GLY A 52 -4.57 4.10 0.43
C GLY A 52 -3.66 5.25 0.02
N PRO A 53 -3.30 6.12 0.97
CA PRO A 53 -2.46 7.29 0.67
C PRO A 53 -1.05 6.93 0.24
N ASP A 54 -0.57 5.72 0.51
CA ASP A 54 0.77 5.28 0.11
C ASP A 54 0.79 4.56 -1.23
N PHE A 55 -0.33 4.52 -1.95
CA PHE A 55 -0.47 3.78 -3.21
C PHE A 55 0.65 4.09 -4.20
N ARG A 56 0.88 5.37 -4.48
CA ARG A 56 1.92 5.78 -5.43
C ARG A 56 3.28 5.22 -5.02
N GLN A 57 3.67 5.40 -3.77
CA GLN A 57 4.94 4.92 -3.23
C GLN A 57 5.02 3.40 -3.29
N GLN A 58 3.95 2.70 -2.94
CA GLN A 58 3.88 1.25 -2.98
C GLN A 58 4.07 0.71 -4.39
N MET A 59 3.45 1.34 -5.38
CA MET A 59 3.60 0.94 -6.79
C MET A 59 5.01 1.19 -7.29
N LEU A 60 5.62 2.33 -6.93
CA LEU A 60 6.98 2.66 -7.35
C LEU A 60 8.02 1.74 -6.73
N ILE A 61 7.92 1.47 -5.43
CA ILE A 61 8.84 0.56 -4.73
C ILE A 61 8.81 -0.84 -5.32
N ASN A 62 7.61 -1.34 -5.61
CA ASN A 62 7.42 -2.70 -6.11
C ASN A 62 7.46 -2.79 -7.64
N LYS A 63 7.69 -1.67 -8.32
CA LYS A 63 7.80 -1.60 -9.79
C LYS A 63 6.58 -2.18 -10.49
N VAL A 64 5.40 -1.93 -9.95
CA VAL A 64 4.15 -2.40 -10.54
C VAL A 64 3.82 -1.55 -11.76
N LYS A 65 3.64 -2.18 -12.91
CA LYS A 65 3.38 -1.48 -14.18
C LYS A 65 1.98 -1.73 -14.72
N LYS A 66 1.26 -2.69 -14.17
CA LYS A 66 -0.06 -3.08 -14.66
C LYS A 66 -0.94 -3.47 -13.49
N LEU A 67 -2.18 -2.99 -13.52
CA LEU A 67 -3.24 -3.42 -12.60
C LEU A 67 -4.45 -3.83 -13.44
N ASP A 68 -5.02 -4.99 -13.13
CA ASP A 68 -6.19 -5.51 -13.83
C ASP A 68 -7.48 -5.28 -13.05
N ALA A 69 -7.39 -5.23 -11.73
CA ALA A 69 -8.53 -4.98 -10.86
C ALA A 69 -8.09 -4.39 -9.54
N ILE A 70 -8.99 -3.67 -8.90
CA ILE A 70 -8.80 -3.11 -7.56
C ILE A 70 -10.02 -3.50 -6.73
N LEU A 71 -9.77 -4.11 -5.57
CA LEU A 71 -10.79 -4.48 -4.62
C LEU A 71 -10.66 -3.60 -3.37
N LEU A 72 -11.77 -3.06 -2.91
CA LEU A 72 -11.79 -2.23 -1.69
C LEU A 72 -12.43 -3.03 -0.57
N THR A 73 -11.73 -3.14 0.57
CA THR A 73 -12.25 -3.86 1.73
C THR A 73 -13.32 -3.05 2.45
N HIS A 74 -13.17 -1.72 2.48
CA HIS A 74 -14.15 -0.82 3.07
C HIS A 74 -13.90 0.62 2.61
N GLU A 75 -14.78 1.56 3.00
CA GLU A 75 -14.81 2.93 2.47
C GLU A 75 -13.95 3.93 3.23
N HIS A 76 -13.14 3.51 4.20
CA HIS A 76 -12.27 4.43 4.96
C HIS A 76 -11.19 5.03 4.06
N ASN A 77 -10.82 6.29 4.29
CA ASN A 77 -9.89 7.04 3.46
C ASN A 77 -8.52 6.38 3.30
N ASP A 78 -8.03 5.72 4.35
CA ASP A 78 -6.73 5.03 4.30
C ASP A 78 -6.73 3.83 3.35
N HIS A 79 -7.89 3.42 2.82
CA HIS A 79 -8.03 2.33 1.86
C HIS A 79 -8.45 2.78 0.46
N ILE A 80 -8.89 4.04 0.28
CA ILE A 80 -9.42 4.52 -1.01
C ILE A 80 -8.83 5.84 -1.49
N ILE A 81 -8.18 6.62 -0.61
CA ILE A 81 -7.77 7.99 -0.94
C ILE A 81 -6.70 8.07 -2.02
N GLY A 82 -6.00 6.97 -2.30
CA GLY A 82 -5.00 6.90 -3.35
C GLY A 82 -5.55 6.72 -4.75
N MET A 83 -6.88 6.68 -4.93
CA MET A 83 -7.48 6.36 -6.22
C MET A 83 -7.16 7.39 -7.31
N ASP A 84 -6.86 8.65 -6.97
CA ASP A 84 -6.43 9.63 -7.95
C ASP A 84 -5.12 9.26 -8.63
N ASP A 85 -4.28 8.47 -7.98
CA ASP A 85 -2.99 8.04 -8.53
C ASP A 85 -3.10 6.80 -9.43
N ILE A 86 -4.31 6.31 -9.70
CA ILE A 86 -4.55 5.19 -10.61
C ILE A 86 -4.37 5.57 -12.07
N ARG A 87 -4.48 6.86 -12.40
CA ARG A 87 -4.47 7.35 -13.78
C ARG A 87 -3.35 6.79 -14.66
N PRO A 88 -2.10 6.61 -14.17
CA PRO A 88 -1.05 6.03 -14.99
C PRO A 88 -1.33 4.60 -15.47
N PHE A 89 -2.26 3.89 -14.84
CA PHE A 89 -2.63 2.52 -15.23
C PHE A 89 -3.72 2.47 -16.29
N ASN A 90 -4.26 3.61 -16.74
CA ASN A 90 -5.25 3.68 -17.81
C ASN A 90 -6.56 2.94 -17.52
N PHE A 91 -7.07 3.11 -16.36
CA PHE A 91 -8.41 2.59 -16.05
C PHE A 91 -9.49 3.46 -16.67
#